data_db011e8ff5618ba01b24c26ac5f95963
#
_entry.id   db011e8ff5618ba01b24c26ac5f95963
#
_cell.length_a   1.000
_cell.length_b   1.000
_cell.length_c   1.000
_cell.angle_alpha   90.00
_cell.angle_beta   90.00
_cell.angle_gamma   90.00
#
_symmetry.space_group_name_H-M   'P 1'
#
loop_
_entity.id
_entity.type
_entity.pdbx_description
1 polymer ?
#
loop_
_entity_poly.entity_id
_entity_poly.type
_entity_poly.pdbx_seq_one_letter_code
_entity_poly.pdbx_strand_id
1 'polypeptide(L)'
;MAIRSKTKYPKEKKRMNAIKSFFKWISRFTILFFLFTVLFIVGSMALTGVMPVNTTSEPGLVSETSGLLAIVLANVFVISALILTSRWGGWKLAIGIALAYYGAVTFVMQIETWYFLSSITVSSQLLLRLFLMGIPTAFLFVPLAVWVLGKSRYTADTSSNSALIMPVQQWVWKLSGVSVVYLGLYWGAGYFIAWQNPELRAFYGQPGESLPFFIHTAKTILHDPALFPFQILRALIWVLCALPIIRGSKVNPWWTALLVGMFFSVPQNIGHILANPLLPIASVRLSHMIETAASTFIFGAIVVWLLHREHKTVKDLLGLSQP
;
A
#
# COMPACT_ATOMS: atom_id res chain seq x y z
N MET A 1 -24.78 31.83 -55.13
CA MET A 1 -24.77 30.46 -54.55
C MET A 1 -23.37 30.20 -54.02
N ALA A 2 -23.16 30.41 -52.73
CA ALA A 2 -21.84 30.31 -52.10
C ALA A 2 -21.72 28.93 -51.42
N ILE A 3 -20.86 28.08 -51.97
CA ILE A 3 -20.58 26.74 -51.42
C ILE A 3 -19.73 26.91 -50.14
N ARG A 4 -20.31 26.72 -48.99
CA ARG A 4 -19.58 26.62 -47.70
C ARG A 4 -18.70 25.35 -47.72
N SER A 5 -17.41 25.54 -47.93
CA SER A 5 -16.43 24.45 -47.67
C SER A 5 -16.41 24.13 -46.20
N LYS A 6 -17.07 23.07 -45.80
CA LYS A 6 -16.99 22.56 -44.40
C LYS A 6 -15.55 22.04 -44.17
N THR A 7 -14.78 22.82 -43.44
CA THR A 7 -13.37 22.56 -43.13
C THR A 7 -13.13 21.21 -42.48
N LYS A 8 -12.43 20.31 -43.14
CA LYS A 8 -11.89 19.01 -42.66
C LYS A 8 -10.86 19.17 -41.51
N TYR A 9 -10.36 20.36 -41.30
CA TYR A 9 -9.26 20.73 -40.40
C TYR A 9 -9.46 20.48 -38.90
N PRO A 10 -10.64 20.57 -38.25
CA PRO A 10 -10.76 20.37 -36.81
C PRO A 10 -10.58 18.91 -36.37
N LYS A 11 -10.98 17.95 -37.18
CA LYS A 11 -10.88 16.52 -36.85
C LYS A 11 -9.43 16.00 -36.91
N GLU A 12 -8.66 16.42 -37.89
CA GLU A 12 -7.26 16.03 -38.03
C GLU A 12 -6.39 16.63 -36.93
N LYS A 13 -6.58 17.89 -36.56
CA LYS A 13 -5.89 18.53 -35.42
C LYS A 13 -6.20 17.84 -34.10
N LYS A 14 -7.47 17.43 -33.87
CA LYS A 14 -7.88 16.68 -32.67
C LYS A 14 -7.23 15.29 -32.61
N ARG A 15 -7.16 14.59 -33.76
CA ARG A 15 -6.51 13.27 -33.87
C ARG A 15 -5.00 13.37 -33.64
N MET A 16 -4.33 14.38 -34.19
CA MET A 16 -2.90 14.60 -34.01
C MET A 16 -2.56 14.95 -32.55
N ASN A 17 -3.38 15.75 -31.88
CA ASN A 17 -3.21 16.06 -30.48
C ASN A 17 -3.40 14.81 -29.59
N ALA A 18 -4.36 13.95 -29.91
CA ALA A 18 -4.56 12.70 -29.19
C ALA A 18 -3.36 11.74 -29.33
N ILE A 19 -2.80 11.64 -30.55
CA ILE A 19 -1.59 10.85 -30.82
C ILE A 19 -0.39 11.39 -30.03
N LYS A 20 -0.15 12.71 -30.08
CA LYS A 20 0.92 13.35 -29.29
C LYS A 20 0.76 13.12 -27.79
N SER A 21 -0.47 13.22 -27.29
CA SER A 21 -0.78 12.92 -25.88
C SER A 21 -0.49 11.46 -25.53
N PHE A 22 -0.87 10.53 -26.37
CA PHE A 22 -0.62 9.09 -26.20
C PHE A 22 0.89 8.78 -26.11
N PHE A 23 1.68 9.27 -27.05
CA PHE A 23 3.14 9.09 -27.01
C PHE A 23 3.78 9.74 -25.79
N LYS A 24 3.28 10.91 -25.35
CA LYS A 24 3.75 11.56 -24.13
C LYS A 24 3.49 10.70 -22.88
N TRP A 25 2.34 10.04 -22.80
CA TRP A 25 2.01 9.14 -21.67
C TRP A 25 2.84 7.85 -21.72
N ILE A 26 3.00 7.23 -22.89
CA ILE A 26 3.89 6.06 -23.03
C ILE A 26 5.29 6.42 -22.55
N SER A 27 5.87 7.50 -23.08
CA SER A 27 7.22 7.94 -22.68
C SER A 27 7.34 8.14 -21.17
N ARG A 28 6.36 8.79 -20.53
CA ARG A 28 6.35 8.98 -19.07
C ARG A 28 6.34 7.66 -18.30
N PHE A 29 5.46 6.74 -18.67
CA PHE A 29 5.37 5.44 -18.02
C PHE A 29 6.62 4.59 -18.27
N THR A 30 7.21 4.63 -19.45
CA THR A 30 8.49 3.98 -19.74
C THR A 30 9.61 4.53 -18.86
N ILE A 31 9.72 5.85 -18.73
CA ILE A 31 10.71 6.48 -17.84
C ILE A 31 10.48 6.05 -16.38
N LEU A 32 9.24 6.07 -15.90
CA LEU A 32 8.93 5.64 -14.53
C LEU A 32 9.23 4.17 -14.30
N PHE A 33 8.96 3.32 -15.27
CA PHE A 33 9.27 1.90 -15.22
C PHE A 33 10.77 1.68 -15.00
N PHE A 34 11.61 2.27 -15.82
CA PHE A 34 13.08 2.13 -15.69
C PHE A 34 13.61 2.77 -14.42
N LEU A 35 13.12 3.96 -14.04
CA LEU A 35 13.50 4.62 -12.79
C LEU A 35 13.17 3.76 -11.58
N PHE A 36 11.96 3.20 -11.51
CA PHE A 36 11.59 2.33 -10.39
C PHE A 36 12.46 1.08 -10.36
N THR A 37 12.67 0.43 -11.52
CA THR A 37 13.51 -0.76 -11.63
C THR A 37 14.93 -0.51 -11.09
N VAL A 38 15.57 0.57 -11.54
CA VAL A 38 16.93 0.93 -11.09
C VAL A 38 16.95 1.20 -9.58
N LEU A 39 16.02 2.01 -9.07
CA LEU A 39 16.01 2.38 -7.65
C LEU A 39 15.58 1.21 -6.75
N PHE A 40 14.76 0.30 -7.23
CA PHE A 40 14.43 -0.94 -6.54
C PHE A 40 15.67 -1.86 -6.44
N ILE A 41 16.42 -2.02 -7.53
CA ILE A 41 17.68 -2.79 -7.53
C ILE A 41 18.71 -2.13 -6.58
N VAL A 42 18.87 -0.82 -6.64
CA VAL A 42 19.78 -0.08 -5.72
C VAL A 42 19.37 -0.29 -4.27
N GLY A 43 18.07 -0.22 -3.96
CA GLY A 43 17.56 -0.52 -2.63
C GLY A 43 17.88 -1.96 -2.20
N SER A 44 17.67 -2.92 -3.10
CA SER A 44 17.92 -4.35 -2.84
C SER A 44 19.41 -4.65 -2.59
N MET A 45 20.33 -3.84 -3.10
CA MET A 45 21.76 -3.98 -2.79
C MET A 45 22.05 -3.82 -1.29
N ALA A 46 21.20 -3.16 -0.52
CA ALA A 46 21.33 -3.09 0.92
C ALA A 46 21.31 -4.49 1.58
N LEU A 47 20.72 -5.48 0.95
CA LEU A 47 20.60 -6.85 1.46
C LEU A 47 21.81 -7.73 1.11
N THR A 48 22.75 -7.26 0.30
CA THR A 48 23.92 -8.04 -0.14
C THR A 48 24.75 -8.48 1.07
N GLY A 49 25.04 -9.78 1.13
CA GLY A 49 25.90 -10.39 2.15
C GLY A 49 25.24 -10.59 3.53
N VAL A 50 23.95 -10.29 3.69
CA VAL A 50 23.20 -10.48 4.97
C VAL A 50 21.99 -11.39 4.84
N MET A 51 21.59 -11.73 3.62
CA MET A 51 20.49 -12.69 3.41
C MET A 51 20.92 -14.08 3.88
N PRO A 52 20.01 -14.88 4.47
CA PRO A 52 20.31 -16.25 4.88
C PRO A 52 20.78 -17.08 3.68
N VAL A 53 22.04 -17.56 3.74
CA VAL A 53 22.67 -18.31 2.63
C VAL A 53 22.20 -19.77 2.60
N ASN A 54 21.76 -20.33 3.73
CA ASN A 54 21.49 -21.76 3.91
C ASN A 54 20.00 -22.14 3.86
N THR A 55 19.09 -21.22 3.58
CA THR A 55 17.68 -21.53 3.42
C THR A 55 17.39 -21.86 1.97
N THR A 56 17.17 -23.14 1.66
CA THR A 56 16.57 -23.57 0.39
C THR A 56 15.14 -23.03 0.34
N SER A 57 14.97 -21.90 -0.33
CA SER A 57 13.64 -21.34 -0.58
C SER A 57 12.98 -22.11 -1.73
N GLU A 58 11.73 -22.52 -1.53
CA GLU A 58 10.93 -23.04 -2.61
C GLU A 58 10.76 -22.00 -3.74
N PRO A 59 10.62 -22.45 -4.99
CA PRO A 59 10.42 -21.56 -6.11
C PRO A 59 9.28 -20.56 -5.91
N GLY A 60 9.38 -19.40 -6.54
CA GLY A 60 8.27 -18.46 -6.63
C GLY A 60 7.10 -19.01 -7.45
N LEU A 61 5.92 -18.40 -7.31
CA LEU A 61 4.75 -18.71 -8.13
C LEU A 61 4.97 -18.35 -9.61
N VAL A 62 5.90 -17.46 -9.87
CA VAL A 62 6.32 -17.02 -11.21
C VAL A 62 7.84 -16.93 -11.28
N SER A 63 8.39 -16.84 -12.49
CA SER A 63 9.83 -16.60 -12.68
C SER A 63 10.25 -15.27 -12.05
N GLU A 64 11.52 -15.16 -11.65
CA GLU A 64 12.08 -13.92 -11.08
C GLU A 64 11.87 -12.70 -11.98
N THR A 65 12.07 -12.87 -13.30
CA THR A 65 11.84 -11.79 -14.27
C THR A 65 10.37 -11.36 -14.32
N SER A 66 9.44 -12.32 -14.35
CA SER A 66 8.00 -12.01 -14.37
C SER A 66 7.56 -11.37 -13.07
N GLY A 67 8.09 -11.84 -11.95
CA GLY A 67 7.79 -11.27 -10.63
C GLY A 67 8.34 -9.86 -10.47
N LEU A 68 9.58 -9.60 -10.90
CA LEU A 68 10.14 -8.26 -10.90
C LEU A 68 9.31 -7.31 -11.78
N LEU A 69 8.91 -7.75 -12.97
CA LEU A 69 8.04 -6.98 -13.86
C LEU A 69 6.71 -6.63 -13.17
N ALA A 70 6.08 -7.61 -12.51
CA ALA A 70 4.84 -7.39 -11.77
C ALA A 70 5.00 -6.39 -10.63
N ILE A 71 6.09 -6.50 -9.83
CA ILE A 71 6.41 -5.55 -8.76
C ILE A 71 6.57 -4.14 -9.31
N VAL A 72 7.36 -3.96 -10.38
CA VAL A 72 7.61 -2.65 -10.97
C VAL A 72 6.32 -2.04 -11.51
N LEU A 73 5.55 -2.80 -12.31
CA LEU A 73 4.30 -2.31 -12.90
C LEU A 73 3.27 -1.94 -11.83
N ALA A 74 3.09 -2.79 -10.82
CA ALA A 74 2.14 -2.55 -9.72
C ALA A 74 2.48 -1.28 -8.95
N ASN A 75 3.74 -1.10 -8.56
CA ASN A 75 4.20 0.07 -7.83
C ASN A 75 4.13 1.35 -8.67
N VAL A 76 4.61 1.33 -9.91
CA VAL A 76 4.53 2.48 -10.82
C VAL A 76 3.08 2.88 -11.06
N PHE A 77 2.17 1.91 -11.25
CA PHE A 77 0.76 2.18 -11.45
C PHE A 77 0.13 2.85 -10.22
N VAL A 78 0.30 2.24 -9.03
CA VAL A 78 -0.30 2.76 -7.79
C VAL A 78 0.23 4.15 -7.45
N ILE A 79 1.55 4.36 -7.47
CA ILE A 79 2.17 5.66 -7.18
C ILE A 79 1.73 6.71 -8.19
N SER A 80 1.69 6.36 -9.49
CA SER A 80 1.23 7.30 -10.53
C SER A 80 -0.24 7.68 -10.33
N ALA A 81 -1.10 6.73 -9.98
CA ALA A 81 -2.51 7.00 -9.69
C ALA A 81 -2.66 7.97 -8.51
N LEU A 82 -1.92 7.75 -7.41
CA LEU A 82 -1.91 8.65 -6.25
C LEU A 82 -1.45 10.07 -6.61
N ILE A 83 -0.39 10.19 -7.40
CA ILE A 83 0.15 11.49 -7.83
C ILE A 83 -0.84 12.22 -8.74
N LEU A 84 -1.41 11.54 -9.73
CA LEU A 84 -2.30 12.14 -10.73
C LEU A 84 -3.67 12.54 -10.16
N THR A 85 -4.15 11.80 -9.17
CA THR A 85 -5.42 12.07 -8.48
C THR A 85 -5.30 13.08 -7.34
N SER A 86 -4.09 13.52 -7.01
CA SER A 86 -3.87 14.55 -6.00
C SER A 86 -4.13 15.95 -6.56
N ARG A 87 -4.75 16.82 -5.74
CA ARG A 87 -4.82 18.27 -5.95
C ARG A 87 -3.51 18.98 -5.59
N TRP A 88 -2.67 18.36 -4.79
CA TRP A 88 -1.36 18.89 -4.44
C TRP A 88 -0.37 18.77 -5.59
N GLY A 89 0.69 19.58 -5.52
CA GLY A 89 1.84 19.54 -6.42
C GLY A 89 3.12 19.94 -5.68
N GLY A 90 4.24 19.90 -6.40
CA GLY A 90 5.55 20.26 -5.88
C GLY A 90 6.00 19.39 -4.69
N TRP A 91 6.78 19.98 -3.80
CA TRP A 91 7.35 19.29 -2.65
C TRP A 91 6.32 18.76 -1.66
N LYS A 92 5.19 19.47 -1.48
CA LYS A 92 4.10 19.00 -0.61
C LYS A 92 3.57 17.65 -1.05
N LEU A 93 3.36 17.46 -2.34
CA LEU A 93 2.93 16.18 -2.91
C LEU A 93 4.04 15.13 -2.80
N ALA A 94 5.27 15.50 -3.20
CA ALA A 94 6.39 14.58 -3.22
C ALA A 94 6.69 14.02 -1.82
N ILE A 95 6.81 14.87 -0.81
CA ILE A 95 7.07 14.46 0.57
C ILE A 95 5.88 13.67 1.13
N GLY A 96 4.65 14.15 0.93
CA GLY A 96 3.45 13.46 1.43
C GLY A 96 3.31 12.04 0.91
N ILE A 97 3.50 11.82 -0.40
CA ILE A 97 3.44 10.48 -0.99
C ILE A 97 4.68 9.64 -0.65
N ALA A 98 5.88 10.24 -0.58
CA ALA A 98 7.10 9.51 -0.21
C ALA A 98 7.01 8.95 1.23
N LEU A 99 6.58 9.77 2.18
CA LEU A 99 6.38 9.35 3.57
C LEU A 99 5.27 8.30 3.69
N ALA A 100 4.15 8.49 2.99
CA ALA A 100 3.07 7.50 2.95
C ALA A 100 3.56 6.17 2.36
N TYR A 101 4.28 6.21 1.24
CA TYR A 101 4.79 5.02 0.57
C TYR A 101 5.84 4.30 1.43
N TYR A 102 6.82 5.01 1.98
CA TYR A 102 7.78 4.42 2.90
C TYR A 102 7.10 3.81 4.13
N GLY A 103 6.16 4.54 4.72
CA GLY A 103 5.39 4.09 5.87
C GLY A 103 4.63 2.80 5.61
N ALA A 104 3.87 2.75 4.53
CA ALA A 104 3.01 1.61 4.20
C ALA A 104 3.79 0.41 3.65
N VAL A 105 4.73 0.63 2.73
CA VAL A 105 5.38 -0.45 1.96
C VAL A 105 6.65 -0.96 2.66
N THR A 106 7.29 -0.11 3.48
CA THR A 106 8.52 -0.51 4.16
C THR A 106 8.33 -0.53 5.67
N PHE A 107 8.00 0.59 6.29
CA PHE A 107 8.06 0.71 7.75
C PHE A 107 7.11 -0.26 8.47
N VAL A 108 5.83 -0.27 8.09
CA VAL A 108 4.82 -1.18 8.70
C VAL A 108 5.18 -2.64 8.47
N MET A 109 5.68 -2.97 7.28
CA MET A 109 6.08 -4.35 6.96
C MET A 109 7.31 -4.78 7.75
N GLN A 110 8.29 -3.89 7.96
CA GLN A 110 9.51 -4.26 8.70
C GLN A 110 9.32 -4.32 10.21
N ILE A 111 8.42 -3.52 10.82
CA ILE A 111 8.06 -3.72 12.23
C ILE A 111 7.29 -5.04 12.43
N GLU A 112 6.50 -5.47 11.44
CA GLU A 112 5.87 -6.79 11.43
C GLU A 112 6.91 -7.91 11.29
N THR A 113 7.85 -7.77 10.37
CA THR A 113 9.00 -8.67 10.20
C THR A 113 9.79 -8.78 11.51
N TRP A 114 10.06 -7.65 12.17
CA TRP A 114 10.69 -7.64 13.49
C TRP A 114 9.90 -8.44 14.52
N TYR A 115 8.61 -8.20 14.60
CA TYR A 115 7.76 -8.83 15.62
C TYR A 115 7.66 -10.35 15.45
N PHE A 116 7.43 -10.83 14.23
CA PHE A 116 7.13 -12.23 13.97
C PHE A 116 8.34 -13.05 13.53
N LEU A 117 9.33 -12.48 12.87
CA LEU A 117 10.42 -13.22 12.23
C LEU A 117 11.79 -13.02 12.89
N SER A 118 11.94 -12.14 13.85
CA SER A 118 13.24 -11.89 14.50
C SER A 118 13.80 -13.10 15.25
N SER A 119 12.93 -14.00 15.70
CA SER A 119 13.31 -15.27 16.36
C SER A 119 13.40 -16.46 15.39
N ILE A 120 13.02 -16.30 14.12
CA ILE A 120 12.90 -17.41 13.16
C ILE A 120 13.95 -17.25 12.03
N THR A 121 13.86 -16.18 11.24
CA THR A 121 14.65 -16.01 10.00
C THR A 121 15.39 -14.69 9.88
N VAL A 122 15.10 -13.70 10.74
CA VAL A 122 15.58 -12.32 10.57
C VAL A 122 16.50 -11.88 11.68
N SER A 123 17.79 -11.68 11.39
CA SER A 123 18.76 -11.07 12.32
C SER A 123 18.53 -9.56 12.45
N SER A 124 19.02 -8.96 13.56
CA SER A 124 18.94 -7.50 13.76
C SER A 124 19.65 -6.71 12.66
N GLN A 125 20.78 -7.23 12.15
CA GLN A 125 21.50 -6.62 11.04
C GLN A 125 20.70 -6.65 9.75
N LEU A 126 20.05 -7.77 9.45
CA LEU A 126 19.19 -7.92 8.28
C LEU A 126 17.98 -6.99 8.39
N LEU A 127 17.34 -6.92 9.56
CA LEU A 127 16.21 -6.05 9.81
C LEU A 127 16.53 -4.58 9.51
N LEU A 128 17.66 -4.07 10.00
CA LEU A 128 18.09 -2.69 9.70
C LEU A 128 18.20 -2.46 8.18
N ARG A 129 18.78 -3.40 7.46
CA ARG A 129 18.95 -3.30 6.00
C ARG A 129 17.64 -3.40 5.23
N LEU A 130 16.65 -4.15 5.74
CA LEU A 130 15.30 -4.17 5.20
C LEU A 130 14.62 -2.79 5.30
N PHE A 131 14.83 -2.04 6.39
CA PHE A 131 14.39 -0.64 6.47
C PHE A 131 15.10 0.25 5.44
N LEU A 132 16.40 0.08 5.24
CA LEU A 132 17.17 0.88 4.29
C LEU A 132 16.80 0.60 2.83
N MET A 133 16.43 -0.65 2.51
CA MET A 133 16.04 -1.08 1.16
C MET A 133 14.92 -0.23 0.56
N GLY A 134 13.97 0.22 1.37
CA GLY A 134 12.84 1.02 0.90
C GLY A 134 13.14 2.51 0.64
N ILE A 135 14.31 3.01 1.07
CA ILE A 135 14.64 4.44 0.98
C ILE A 135 14.71 4.94 -0.47
N PRO A 136 15.42 4.27 -1.41
CA PRO A 136 15.52 4.75 -2.79
C PRO A 136 14.16 4.83 -3.50
N THR A 137 13.32 3.82 -3.34
CA THR A 137 11.99 3.80 -3.98
C THR A 137 11.03 4.82 -3.37
N ALA A 138 11.13 5.12 -2.09
CA ALA A 138 10.29 6.12 -1.46
C ALA A 138 10.79 7.55 -1.69
N PHE A 139 12.06 7.83 -1.40
CA PHE A 139 12.56 9.20 -1.30
C PHE A 139 13.31 9.69 -2.54
N LEU A 140 13.64 8.82 -3.49
CA LEU A 140 14.17 9.22 -4.80
C LEU A 140 13.14 9.01 -5.90
N PHE A 141 12.53 7.81 -6.01
CA PHE A 141 11.58 7.56 -7.08
C PHE A 141 10.33 8.44 -6.99
N VAL A 142 9.70 8.58 -5.80
CA VAL A 142 8.45 9.33 -5.68
C VAL A 142 8.61 10.81 -6.09
N PRO A 143 9.62 11.57 -5.63
CA PRO A 143 9.86 12.93 -6.11
C PRO A 143 10.11 13.00 -7.62
N LEU A 144 10.90 12.08 -8.18
CA LEU A 144 11.12 11.98 -9.62
C LEU A 144 9.83 11.66 -10.38
N ALA A 145 8.97 10.79 -9.85
CA ALA A 145 7.66 10.49 -10.44
C ALA A 145 6.75 11.72 -10.45
N VAL A 146 6.74 12.52 -9.39
CA VAL A 146 6.02 13.81 -9.33
C VAL A 146 6.51 14.75 -10.45
N TRP A 147 7.82 14.82 -10.68
CA TRP A 147 8.41 15.62 -11.75
C TRP A 147 8.06 15.09 -13.15
N VAL A 148 8.27 13.79 -13.42
CA VAL A 148 7.99 13.14 -14.71
C VAL A 148 6.51 13.25 -15.09
N LEU A 149 5.60 13.10 -14.12
CA LEU A 149 4.16 13.21 -14.33
C LEU A 149 3.69 14.69 -14.48
N GLY A 150 4.59 15.65 -14.32
CA GLY A 150 4.30 17.07 -14.53
C GLY A 150 3.55 17.74 -13.38
N LYS A 151 3.69 17.19 -12.16
CA LYS A 151 3.10 17.73 -10.92
C LYS A 151 4.13 18.47 -10.05
N SER A 152 5.30 18.80 -10.59
CA SER A 152 6.39 19.49 -9.88
C SER A 152 6.11 20.94 -9.52
N ARG A 153 5.22 21.61 -10.27
CA ARG A 153 4.85 23.00 -9.99
C ARG A 153 3.70 23.05 -8.98
N TYR A 154 3.77 24.03 -8.09
CA TYR A 154 2.63 24.39 -7.26
C TYR A 154 1.48 24.81 -8.17
N THR A 155 0.39 24.08 -8.14
CA THR A 155 -0.87 24.55 -8.71
C THR A 155 -1.54 25.47 -7.68
N ALA A 156 -2.26 26.48 -8.14
CA ALA A 156 -2.98 27.42 -7.26
C ALA A 156 -4.00 26.72 -6.34
N ASP A 157 -4.44 25.52 -6.71
CA ASP A 157 -5.31 24.66 -5.88
C ASP A 157 -4.48 23.82 -4.91
N THR A 158 -3.93 24.48 -3.90
CA THR A 158 -3.27 23.81 -2.75
C THR A 158 -4.24 23.52 -1.62
N SER A 159 -5.54 23.69 -1.85
CA SER A 159 -6.59 23.41 -0.86
C SER A 159 -6.48 21.95 -0.38
N SER A 160 -6.69 21.77 0.90
CA SER A 160 -6.78 20.43 1.50
C SER A 160 -8.25 20.07 1.69
N ASN A 161 -8.56 18.79 1.73
CA ASN A 161 -9.90 18.35 2.08
C ASN A 161 -10.28 18.91 3.47
N SER A 162 -11.23 19.85 3.50
CA SER A 162 -11.70 20.49 4.73
C SER A 162 -12.41 19.51 5.68
N ALA A 163 -12.93 18.41 5.17
CA ALA A 163 -13.60 17.39 5.97
C ALA A 163 -12.67 16.67 6.97
N LEU A 164 -11.35 16.81 6.82
CA LEU A 164 -10.37 16.34 7.80
C LEU A 164 -10.12 17.34 8.94
N ILE A 165 -10.75 18.51 8.92
CA ILE A 165 -10.74 19.46 10.03
C ILE A 165 -11.89 19.08 10.97
N MET A 166 -11.61 18.17 11.88
CA MET A 166 -12.60 17.60 12.79
C MET A 166 -12.25 17.94 14.24
N PRO A 167 -13.26 18.04 15.16
CA PRO A 167 -13.03 18.13 16.59
C PRO A 167 -12.21 16.94 17.09
N VAL A 168 -11.42 17.15 18.15
CA VAL A 168 -10.58 16.09 18.77
C VAL A 168 -11.42 14.87 19.14
N GLN A 169 -12.64 15.08 19.65
CA GLN A 169 -13.55 13.98 19.97
C GLN A 169 -13.84 13.07 18.76
N GLN A 170 -13.99 13.64 17.57
CA GLN A 170 -14.16 12.83 16.35
C GLN A 170 -12.90 12.05 16.00
N TRP A 171 -11.73 12.64 16.15
CA TRP A 171 -10.48 11.93 15.95
C TRP A 171 -10.36 10.74 16.89
N VAL A 172 -10.63 10.94 18.18
CA VAL A 172 -10.52 9.86 19.19
C VAL A 172 -11.41 8.68 18.84
N TRP A 173 -12.71 8.88 18.66
CA TRP A 173 -13.60 7.76 18.38
C TRP A 173 -13.35 7.11 17.00
N LYS A 174 -12.96 7.89 15.99
CA LYS A 174 -12.63 7.34 14.65
C LYS A 174 -11.35 6.51 14.69
N LEU A 175 -10.31 6.98 15.35
CA LEU A 175 -9.07 6.22 15.50
C LEU A 175 -9.30 4.96 16.34
N SER A 176 -10.12 5.03 17.39
CA SER A 176 -10.54 3.85 18.14
C SER A 176 -11.32 2.87 17.28
N GLY A 177 -12.30 3.36 16.51
CA GLY A 177 -13.08 2.53 15.57
C GLY A 177 -12.22 1.88 14.51
N VAL A 178 -11.30 2.63 13.90
CA VAL A 178 -10.34 2.09 12.92
C VAL A 178 -9.46 1.00 13.56
N SER A 179 -9.00 1.21 14.79
CA SER A 179 -8.19 0.21 15.51
C SER A 179 -8.98 -1.08 15.76
N VAL A 180 -10.24 -0.98 16.18
CA VAL A 180 -11.11 -2.15 16.37
C VAL A 180 -11.34 -2.89 15.05
N VAL A 181 -11.61 -2.15 13.96
CA VAL A 181 -11.77 -2.74 12.63
C VAL A 181 -10.48 -3.46 12.18
N TYR A 182 -9.32 -2.84 12.40
CA TYR A 182 -8.04 -3.46 12.06
C TYR A 182 -7.81 -4.75 12.82
N LEU A 183 -8.08 -4.76 14.13
CA LEU A 183 -7.99 -5.96 14.95
C LEU A 183 -8.93 -7.06 14.43
N GLY A 184 -10.18 -6.72 14.11
CA GLY A 184 -11.14 -7.67 13.54
C GLY A 184 -10.67 -8.27 12.20
N LEU A 185 -10.12 -7.43 11.32
CA LEU A 185 -9.57 -7.87 10.04
C LEU A 185 -8.29 -8.70 10.22
N TYR A 186 -7.40 -8.31 11.13
CA TYR A 186 -6.18 -9.04 11.44
C TYR A 186 -6.47 -10.45 11.94
N TRP A 187 -7.27 -10.59 13.01
CA TRP A 187 -7.61 -11.91 13.54
C TRP A 187 -8.51 -12.69 12.60
N GLY A 188 -9.50 -12.03 11.96
CA GLY A 188 -10.39 -12.71 11.02
C GLY A 188 -9.65 -13.25 9.81
N ALA A 189 -8.94 -12.42 9.07
CA ALA A 189 -8.19 -12.87 7.89
C ALA A 189 -7.05 -13.79 8.29
N GLY A 190 -6.31 -13.47 9.36
CA GLY A 190 -5.24 -14.31 9.89
C GLY A 190 -5.72 -15.73 10.19
N TYR A 191 -6.85 -15.88 10.87
CA TYR A 191 -7.38 -17.19 11.22
C TYR A 191 -8.05 -17.90 10.03
N PHE A 192 -8.99 -17.24 9.34
CA PHE A 192 -9.81 -17.91 8.32
C PHE A 192 -9.09 -18.11 6.98
N ILE A 193 -7.99 -17.40 6.72
CA ILE A 193 -7.18 -17.54 5.50
C ILE A 193 -5.83 -18.17 5.83
N ALA A 194 -4.96 -17.45 6.57
CA ALA A 194 -3.58 -17.87 6.75
C ALA A 194 -3.46 -19.08 7.67
N TRP A 195 -4.11 -19.07 8.82
CA TRP A 195 -4.01 -20.11 9.84
C TRP A 195 -4.65 -21.46 9.43
N GLN A 196 -5.44 -21.48 8.35
CA GLN A 196 -5.95 -22.73 7.78
C GLN A 196 -4.85 -23.54 7.07
N ASN A 197 -3.75 -22.91 6.68
CA ASN A 197 -2.60 -23.59 6.09
C ASN A 197 -1.77 -24.33 7.17
N PRO A 198 -1.64 -25.68 7.12
CA PRO A 198 -0.88 -26.43 8.10
C PRO A 198 0.63 -26.13 8.06
N GLU A 199 1.19 -25.84 6.88
CA GLU A 199 2.61 -25.46 6.73
C GLU A 199 2.90 -24.11 7.36
N LEU A 200 1.95 -23.16 7.30
CA LEU A 200 2.07 -21.89 7.99
C LEU A 200 2.07 -22.08 9.50
N ARG A 201 1.17 -22.90 10.04
CA ARG A 201 1.17 -23.21 11.47
C ARG A 201 2.49 -23.85 11.92
N ALA A 202 2.99 -24.81 11.15
CA ALA A 202 4.27 -25.46 11.42
C ALA A 202 5.44 -24.45 11.36
N PHE A 203 5.45 -23.57 10.39
CA PHE A 203 6.46 -22.49 10.24
C PHE A 203 6.53 -21.57 11.48
N TYR A 204 5.37 -21.24 12.06
CA TYR A 204 5.28 -20.45 13.30
C TYR A 204 5.35 -21.29 14.59
N GLY A 205 5.79 -22.55 14.50
CA GLY A 205 6.01 -23.41 15.67
C GLY A 205 4.75 -23.98 16.33
N GLN A 206 3.61 -23.95 15.62
CA GLN A 206 2.34 -24.50 16.10
C GLN A 206 1.78 -25.58 15.13
N PRO A 207 2.50 -26.69 14.95
CA PRO A 207 2.02 -27.78 14.10
C PRO A 207 0.77 -28.43 14.69
N GLY A 208 -0.06 -29.04 13.84
CA GLY A 208 -1.25 -29.75 14.24
C GLY A 208 -2.56 -29.11 13.77
N GLU A 209 -3.67 -29.53 14.34
CA GLU A 209 -4.99 -29.03 13.98
C GLU A 209 -5.24 -27.60 14.49
N SER A 210 -6.00 -26.84 13.71
CA SER A 210 -6.40 -25.49 14.12
C SER A 210 -7.45 -25.54 15.21
N LEU A 211 -7.23 -24.84 16.32
CA LEU A 211 -8.23 -24.65 17.36
C LEU A 211 -9.39 -23.78 16.84
N PRO A 212 -10.62 -23.93 17.38
CA PRO A 212 -11.72 -23.03 17.06
C PRO A 212 -11.34 -21.54 17.24
N PHE A 213 -11.87 -20.66 16.38
CA PHE A 213 -11.47 -19.25 16.28
C PHE A 213 -11.34 -18.52 17.62
N PHE A 214 -12.39 -18.59 18.46
CA PHE A 214 -12.37 -17.88 19.74
C PHE A 214 -11.36 -18.45 20.74
N ILE A 215 -11.15 -19.78 20.73
CA ILE A 215 -10.16 -20.43 21.59
C ILE A 215 -8.75 -20.06 21.11
N HIS A 216 -8.52 -20.12 19.79
CA HIS A 216 -7.26 -19.72 19.18
C HIS A 216 -6.92 -18.26 19.54
N THR A 217 -7.84 -17.34 19.29
CA THR A 217 -7.65 -15.90 19.55
C THR A 217 -7.38 -15.65 21.03
N ALA A 218 -8.16 -16.24 21.93
CA ALA A 218 -7.95 -16.08 23.37
C ALA A 218 -6.58 -16.62 23.81
N LYS A 219 -6.19 -17.81 23.36
CA LYS A 219 -4.86 -18.38 23.66
C LYS A 219 -3.73 -17.51 23.12
N THR A 220 -3.86 -16.99 21.90
CA THR A 220 -2.86 -16.10 21.30
C THR A 220 -2.68 -14.84 22.14
N ILE A 221 -3.76 -14.17 22.55
CA ILE A 221 -3.70 -12.96 23.38
C ILE A 221 -3.09 -13.27 24.76
N LEU A 222 -3.42 -14.41 25.36
CA LEU A 222 -2.88 -14.79 26.67
C LEU A 222 -1.39 -15.15 26.59
N HIS A 223 -0.97 -15.80 25.50
CA HIS A 223 0.43 -16.19 25.29
C HIS A 223 1.31 -15.02 24.90
N ASP A 224 0.78 -14.10 24.08
CA ASP A 224 1.46 -12.91 23.62
C ASP A 224 0.58 -11.67 23.79
N PRO A 225 0.51 -11.12 25.01
CA PRO A 225 -0.31 -9.95 25.30
C PRO A 225 0.19 -8.67 24.61
N ALA A 226 1.46 -8.63 24.17
CA ALA A 226 2.02 -7.50 23.44
C ALA A 226 1.49 -7.40 22.01
N LEU A 227 0.98 -8.49 21.46
CA LEU A 227 0.42 -8.53 20.11
C LEU A 227 -0.78 -7.57 19.97
N PHE A 228 -1.63 -7.45 20.99
CA PHE A 228 -2.80 -6.59 20.94
C PHE A 228 -2.43 -5.10 20.78
N PRO A 229 -1.63 -4.48 21.68
CA PRO A 229 -1.20 -3.09 21.50
C PRO A 229 -0.32 -2.88 20.26
N PHE A 230 0.45 -3.89 19.85
CA PHE A 230 1.24 -3.83 18.62
C PHE A 230 0.34 -3.68 17.39
N GLN A 231 -0.76 -4.43 17.28
CA GLN A 231 -1.70 -4.30 16.17
C GLN A 231 -2.45 -2.95 16.19
N ILE A 232 -2.76 -2.39 17.35
CA ILE A 232 -3.31 -1.03 17.45
C ILE A 232 -2.30 -0.01 16.91
N LEU A 233 -1.03 -0.11 17.30
CA LEU A 233 0.03 0.75 16.79
C LEU A 233 0.13 0.67 15.26
N ARG A 234 0.09 -0.54 14.69
CA ARG A 234 0.09 -0.73 13.23
C ARG A 234 -1.11 -0.07 12.56
N ALA A 235 -2.31 -0.23 13.14
CA ALA A 235 -3.51 0.44 12.61
C ALA A 235 -3.34 1.96 12.53
N LEU A 236 -2.80 2.57 13.58
CA LEU A 236 -2.55 4.02 13.63
C LEU A 236 -1.49 4.47 12.61
N ILE A 237 -0.42 3.69 12.41
CA ILE A 237 0.59 3.99 11.39
C ILE A 237 -0.02 3.89 9.98
N TRP A 238 -0.85 2.89 9.71
CA TRP A 238 -1.59 2.79 8.44
C TRP A 238 -2.46 4.03 8.20
N VAL A 239 -3.16 4.49 9.23
CA VAL A 239 -3.94 5.74 9.14
C VAL A 239 -3.06 6.93 8.80
N LEU A 240 -1.90 7.08 9.46
CA LEU A 240 -0.95 8.15 9.14
C LEU A 240 -0.50 8.12 7.67
N CYS A 241 -0.30 6.93 7.12
CA CYS A 241 0.02 6.76 5.70
C CYS A 241 -1.14 7.15 4.76
N ALA A 242 -2.40 6.94 5.18
CA ALA A 242 -3.57 7.33 4.39
C ALA A 242 -3.83 8.85 4.39
N LEU A 243 -3.51 9.55 5.48
CA LEU A 243 -3.86 10.97 5.66
C LEU A 243 -3.41 11.89 4.53
N PRO A 244 -2.15 11.87 4.05
CA PRO A 244 -1.74 12.74 2.95
C PRO A 244 -2.50 12.44 1.65
N ILE A 245 -2.88 11.16 1.41
CA ILE A 245 -3.64 10.75 0.24
C ILE A 245 -5.07 11.28 0.34
N ILE A 246 -5.77 11.03 1.46
CA ILE A 246 -7.14 11.50 1.68
C ILE A 246 -7.20 13.03 1.62
N ARG A 247 -6.25 13.69 2.28
CA ARG A 247 -6.18 15.15 2.36
C ARG A 247 -5.87 15.80 1.03
N GLY A 248 -5.04 15.16 0.22
CA GLY A 248 -4.64 15.62 -1.11
C GLY A 248 -5.57 15.17 -2.23
N SER A 249 -6.52 14.27 -2.02
CA SER A 249 -7.36 13.73 -3.08
C SER A 249 -8.28 14.79 -3.70
N LYS A 250 -8.34 14.82 -5.04
CA LYS A 250 -9.30 15.60 -5.83
C LYS A 250 -10.46 14.76 -6.38
N VAL A 251 -10.40 13.45 -6.22
CA VAL A 251 -11.45 12.53 -6.68
C VAL A 251 -12.46 12.29 -5.57
N ASN A 252 -13.60 11.72 -5.95
CA ASN A 252 -14.67 11.43 -4.98
C ASN A 252 -14.23 10.38 -3.93
N PRO A 253 -14.99 10.24 -2.82
CA PRO A 253 -14.64 9.31 -1.73
C PRO A 253 -14.46 7.86 -2.17
N TRP A 254 -15.28 7.37 -3.10
CA TRP A 254 -15.20 5.98 -3.59
C TRP A 254 -13.90 5.70 -4.33
N TRP A 255 -13.50 6.60 -5.24
CA TRP A 255 -12.22 6.48 -5.92
C TRP A 255 -11.04 6.64 -4.96
N THR A 256 -11.18 7.52 -3.95
CA THR A 256 -10.16 7.65 -2.91
C THR A 256 -10.04 6.36 -2.09
N ALA A 257 -11.18 5.73 -1.75
CA ALA A 257 -11.21 4.44 -1.05
C ALA A 257 -10.55 3.32 -1.86
N LEU A 258 -10.86 3.23 -3.16
CA LEU A 258 -10.21 2.29 -4.06
C LEU A 258 -8.68 2.52 -4.11
N LEU A 259 -8.24 3.77 -4.24
CA LEU A 259 -6.82 4.11 -4.31
C LEU A 259 -6.08 3.79 -3.02
N VAL A 260 -6.65 4.09 -1.85
CA VAL A 260 -6.02 3.78 -0.55
C VAL A 260 -6.05 2.27 -0.31
N GLY A 261 -7.14 1.57 -0.66
CA GLY A 261 -7.21 0.12 -0.61
C GLY A 261 -6.15 -0.54 -1.49
N MET A 262 -6.02 -0.13 -2.74
CA MET A 262 -4.98 -0.60 -3.67
C MET A 262 -3.57 -0.28 -3.14
N PHE A 263 -3.37 0.89 -2.60
CA PHE A 263 -2.10 1.32 -2.03
C PHE A 263 -1.69 0.50 -0.81
N PHE A 264 -2.62 0.15 0.06
CA PHE A 264 -2.37 -0.69 1.23
C PHE A 264 -2.27 -2.17 0.91
N SER A 265 -2.77 -2.60 -0.23
CA SER A 265 -2.81 -4.01 -0.62
C SER A 265 -1.69 -4.40 -1.56
N VAL A 266 -1.52 -3.68 -2.67
CA VAL A 266 -0.75 -4.18 -3.81
C VAL A 266 0.76 -4.06 -3.65
N PRO A 267 1.35 -2.89 -3.35
CA PRO A 267 2.80 -2.69 -3.40
C PRO A 267 3.61 -3.63 -2.51
N GLN A 268 3.18 -3.87 -1.28
CA GLN A 268 3.89 -4.72 -0.33
C GLN A 268 3.62 -6.20 -0.51
N ASN A 269 2.43 -6.58 -1.03
CA ASN A 269 2.06 -7.99 -1.13
C ASN A 269 2.49 -8.65 -2.44
N ILE A 270 2.65 -7.88 -3.51
CA ILE A 270 3.04 -8.43 -4.82
C ILE A 270 4.39 -9.18 -4.78
N GLY A 271 5.27 -8.84 -3.85
CA GLY A 271 6.55 -9.52 -3.67
C GLY A 271 6.45 -10.98 -3.25
N HIS A 272 5.33 -11.41 -2.64
CA HIS A 272 5.13 -12.80 -2.21
C HIS A 272 5.04 -13.81 -3.37
N ILE A 273 4.86 -13.35 -4.61
CA ILE A 273 4.89 -14.23 -5.79
C ILE A 273 6.31 -14.73 -6.12
N LEU A 274 7.35 -14.09 -5.58
CA LEU A 274 8.75 -14.49 -5.75
C LEU A 274 9.21 -15.46 -4.66
N ALA A 275 10.29 -16.18 -4.94
CA ALA A 275 11.03 -16.91 -3.91
C ALA A 275 11.55 -15.92 -2.85
N ASN A 276 11.43 -16.29 -1.58
CA ASN A 276 11.85 -15.42 -0.48
C ASN A 276 12.48 -16.25 0.65
N PRO A 277 13.79 -16.09 0.93
CA PRO A 277 14.44 -16.84 1.99
C PRO A 277 13.95 -16.52 3.41
N LEU A 278 13.26 -15.39 3.62
CA LEU A 278 12.64 -15.06 4.91
C LEU A 278 11.33 -15.82 5.16
N LEU A 279 10.65 -16.19 4.08
CA LEU A 279 9.45 -17.03 4.06
C LEU A 279 9.70 -18.15 3.02
N PRO A 280 10.50 -19.18 3.36
CA PRO A 280 11.01 -20.11 2.36
C PRO A 280 9.95 -21.01 1.73
N ILE A 281 8.81 -21.24 2.39
CA ILE A 281 7.73 -22.13 1.96
C ILE A 281 6.74 -21.38 1.07
N ALA A 282 6.49 -21.89 -0.15
CA ALA A 282 5.64 -21.21 -1.14
C ALA A 282 4.19 -21.04 -0.69
N SER A 283 3.62 -22.08 -0.05
CA SER A 283 2.24 -22.03 0.45
C SER A 283 2.07 -21.01 1.59
N VAL A 284 3.10 -20.82 2.42
CA VAL A 284 3.14 -19.79 3.47
C VAL A 284 3.13 -18.40 2.85
N ARG A 285 3.96 -18.17 1.81
CA ARG A 285 3.96 -16.90 1.07
C ARG A 285 2.60 -16.59 0.45
N LEU A 286 1.98 -17.59 -0.18
CA LEU A 286 0.67 -17.44 -0.81
C LEU A 286 -0.43 -17.13 0.22
N SER A 287 -0.43 -17.84 1.35
CA SER A 287 -1.38 -17.59 2.44
C SER A 287 -1.26 -16.17 2.98
N HIS A 288 -0.04 -15.70 3.25
CA HIS A 288 0.20 -14.32 3.67
C HIS A 288 -0.19 -13.30 2.61
N MET A 289 0.11 -13.57 1.33
CA MET A 289 -0.28 -12.68 0.25
C MET A 289 -1.80 -12.47 0.19
N ILE A 290 -2.58 -13.55 0.24
CA ILE A 290 -4.04 -13.47 0.14
C ILE A 290 -4.63 -12.81 1.39
N GLU A 291 -4.19 -13.24 2.57
CA GLU A 291 -4.63 -12.70 3.85
C GLU A 291 -4.37 -11.20 3.95
N THR A 292 -3.11 -10.79 3.77
CA THR A 292 -2.72 -9.40 3.96
C THR A 292 -3.24 -8.49 2.85
N ALA A 293 -3.24 -8.94 1.58
CA ALA A 293 -3.78 -8.15 0.49
C ALA A 293 -5.29 -7.90 0.65
N ALA A 294 -6.06 -8.91 1.02
CA ALA A 294 -7.51 -8.76 1.21
C ALA A 294 -7.83 -7.87 2.42
N SER A 295 -7.23 -8.15 3.58
CA SER A 295 -7.48 -7.42 4.81
C SER A 295 -7.05 -5.96 4.72
N THR A 296 -5.88 -5.67 4.17
CA THR A 296 -5.38 -4.29 4.04
C THR A 296 -6.12 -3.50 2.98
N PHE A 297 -6.63 -4.14 1.90
CA PHE A 297 -7.50 -3.48 0.94
C PHE A 297 -8.82 -3.01 1.59
N ILE A 298 -9.49 -3.92 2.29
CA ILE A 298 -10.73 -3.60 3.02
C ILE A 298 -10.47 -2.54 4.07
N PHE A 299 -9.38 -2.68 4.81
CA PHE A 299 -8.97 -1.71 5.83
C PHE A 299 -8.77 -0.31 5.23
N GLY A 300 -8.04 -0.19 4.13
CA GLY A 300 -7.82 1.08 3.43
C GLY A 300 -9.11 1.75 2.98
N ALA A 301 -10.08 0.97 2.48
CA ALA A 301 -11.40 1.48 2.10
C ALA A 301 -12.18 2.00 3.31
N ILE A 302 -12.15 1.28 4.44
CA ILE A 302 -12.81 1.69 5.68
C ILE A 302 -12.15 2.92 6.30
N VAL A 303 -10.83 3.04 6.27
CA VAL A 303 -10.10 4.24 6.72
C VAL A 303 -10.57 5.48 5.95
N VAL A 304 -10.72 5.37 4.63
CA VAL A 304 -11.26 6.47 3.83
C VAL A 304 -12.72 6.75 4.18
N TRP A 305 -13.54 5.72 4.32
CA TRP A 305 -14.95 5.88 4.72
C TRP A 305 -15.09 6.67 6.02
N LEU A 306 -14.30 6.35 7.03
CA LEU A 306 -14.35 7.00 8.33
C LEU A 306 -13.72 8.39 8.34
N LEU A 307 -12.62 8.62 7.59
CA LEU A 307 -11.81 9.83 7.70
C LEU A 307 -12.08 10.87 6.61
N HIS A 308 -12.71 10.49 5.49
CA HIS A 308 -12.89 11.42 4.37
C HIS A 308 -13.87 12.56 4.69
N ARG A 309 -14.73 12.41 5.67
CA ARG A 309 -15.78 13.38 6.03
C ARG A 309 -16.00 13.43 7.54
N GLU A 310 -16.58 14.53 8.01
CA GLU A 310 -17.11 14.68 9.36
C GLU A 310 -18.40 13.83 9.50
N HIS A 311 -18.58 13.20 10.67
CA HIS A 311 -19.78 12.46 11.01
C HIS A 311 -20.37 13.07 12.29
N LYS A 312 -21.57 13.64 12.20
CA LYS A 312 -22.26 14.26 13.34
C LYS A 312 -23.15 13.25 14.07
N THR A 313 -23.61 12.24 13.37
CA THR A 313 -24.52 11.21 13.92
C THR A 313 -24.15 9.83 13.41
N VAL A 314 -24.68 8.78 14.06
CA VAL A 314 -24.55 7.39 13.59
C VAL A 314 -25.20 7.19 12.21
N LYS A 315 -26.27 7.94 11.92
CA LYS A 315 -26.92 7.90 10.60
C LYS A 315 -25.97 8.41 9.50
N ASP A 316 -25.19 9.47 9.80
CA ASP A 316 -24.17 9.97 8.86
C ASP A 316 -23.08 8.91 8.61
N LEU A 317 -22.69 8.17 9.67
CA LEU A 317 -21.72 7.10 9.58
C LEU A 317 -22.22 5.98 8.65
N LEU A 318 -23.51 5.65 8.75
CA LEU A 318 -24.13 4.61 7.91
C LEU A 318 -24.54 5.13 6.52
N GLY A 319 -24.35 6.43 6.23
CA GLY A 319 -24.76 7.04 4.97
C GLY A 319 -26.27 7.18 4.82
N LEU A 320 -27.03 7.14 5.91
CA LEU A 320 -28.48 7.20 5.96
C LEU A 320 -29.02 8.62 6.21
N SER A 321 -28.18 9.60 6.49
CA SER A 321 -28.57 11.00 6.56
C SER A 321 -28.79 11.53 5.14
N GLN A 322 -29.94 12.12 4.91
CA GLN A 322 -30.20 12.87 3.67
C GLN A 322 -29.29 14.10 3.62
N PRO A 323 -28.82 14.49 2.40
CA PRO A 323 -27.97 15.65 2.22
C PRO A 323 -28.65 16.96 2.63
#